data_6eca58ac41bf7605df91e8690122eee0
#
_entry.id   6eca58ac41bf7605df91e8690122eee0
#
_cell.length_a   1.000
_cell.length_b   1.000
_cell.length_c   1.000
_cell.angle_alpha   90.00
_cell.angle_beta   90.00
_cell.angle_gamma   90.00
#
_symmetry.space_group_name_H-M   'P 1'
#
loop_
_entity.id
_entity.type
_entity.pdbx_description
1 polymer ?
#
loop_
_entity_poly.entity_id
_entity_poly.type
_entity_poly.pdbx_seq_one_letter_code
_entity_poly.pdbx_strand_id
1 'polypeptide(L)'
;MSNNLVINSHVGEYQVYFNDCALEELNQNIFDNAHFIIDEKVANLYKDKIPNILSSSSVLLIEALETNKSLDKFPQYVKHLVDKKLRRDQVLIAIGGGIIQDITCFLSATMLRGVKWYFYPTTLLSQADSCIGSKSSINSG
;
A
#
# COMPACT_ATOMS: atom_id res chain seq x y z
N MET A 1 10.94 -19.28 -7.10
CA MET A 1 11.83 -19.14 -5.93
C MET A 1 11.81 -17.69 -5.47
N SER A 2 11.59 -17.46 -4.19
CA SER A 2 11.59 -16.10 -3.63
C SER A 2 12.91 -15.82 -2.92
N ASN A 3 13.47 -14.65 -3.17
CA ASN A 3 14.63 -14.15 -2.47
C ASN A 3 14.19 -13.06 -1.50
N ASN A 4 14.81 -13.03 -0.34
CA ASN A 4 14.48 -12.04 0.69
C ASN A 4 15.67 -11.12 0.92
N LEU A 5 15.37 -9.86 1.16
CA LEU A 5 16.34 -8.85 1.57
C LEU A 5 15.85 -8.22 2.86
N VAL A 6 16.70 -8.20 3.87
CA VAL A 6 16.39 -7.57 5.15
C VAL A 6 17.09 -6.21 5.19
N ILE A 7 16.35 -5.17 5.45
CA ILE A 7 16.87 -3.79 5.50
C ILE A 7 16.71 -3.26 6.92
N ASN A 8 17.81 -2.81 7.49
CA ASN A 8 17.82 -2.16 8.80
C ASN A 8 17.83 -0.65 8.60
N SER A 9 16.81 0.03 9.11
CA SER A 9 16.72 1.47 9.07
C SER A 9 16.66 2.03 10.50
N HIS A 10 16.77 3.35 10.61
CA HIS A 10 16.69 4.00 11.93
C HIS A 10 15.32 3.88 12.59
N VAL A 11 14.29 3.51 11.84
CA VAL A 11 12.93 3.28 12.37
C VAL A 11 12.63 1.80 12.58
N GLY A 12 13.57 0.91 12.25
CA GLY A 12 13.43 -0.53 12.46
C GLY A 12 13.85 -1.34 11.26
N GLU A 13 13.61 -2.63 11.36
CA GLU A 13 13.92 -3.60 10.32
C GLU A 13 12.69 -3.83 9.44
N TYR A 14 12.89 -3.94 8.14
CA TYR A 14 11.85 -4.40 7.22
C TYR A 14 12.43 -5.36 6.19
N GLN A 15 11.56 -6.17 5.60
CA GLN A 15 11.96 -7.23 4.67
C GLN A 15 11.44 -6.93 3.28
N VAL A 16 12.26 -7.24 2.27
CA VAL A 16 11.91 -7.16 0.86
C VAL A 16 11.91 -8.57 0.30
N TYR A 17 10.79 -8.97 -0.32
CA TYR A 17 10.63 -10.29 -0.93
C TYR A 17 10.57 -10.13 -2.43
N PHE A 18 11.34 -10.93 -3.15
CA PHE A 18 11.34 -10.93 -4.63
C PHE A 18 10.52 -12.12 -5.10
N ASN A 19 9.36 -11.84 -5.71
CA ASN A 19 8.42 -12.87 -6.12
C ASN A 19 7.67 -12.41 -7.38
N ASP A 20 7.83 -13.15 -8.49
CA ASP A 20 7.23 -12.81 -9.77
C ASP A 20 5.71 -12.95 -9.77
N CYS A 21 5.15 -13.73 -8.85
CA CYS A 21 3.72 -14.01 -8.75
C CYS A 21 3.08 -13.41 -7.49
N ALA A 22 3.68 -12.35 -6.94
CA ALA A 22 3.25 -11.81 -5.65
C ALA A 22 1.78 -11.38 -5.61
N LEU A 23 1.30 -10.70 -6.67
CA LEU A 23 -0.08 -10.24 -6.72
C LEU A 23 -1.07 -11.40 -6.85
N GLU A 24 -0.76 -12.38 -7.68
CA GLU A 24 -1.61 -13.56 -7.84
C GLU A 24 -1.69 -14.36 -6.55
N GLU A 25 -0.57 -14.52 -5.85
CA GLU A 25 -0.54 -15.20 -4.56
C GLU A 25 -1.33 -14.44 -3.51
N LEU A 26 -1.21 -13.11 -3.47
CA LEU A 26 -1.99 -12.27 -2.57
C LEU A 26 -3.49 -12.42 -2.86
N ASN A 27 -3.87 -12.44 -4.13
CA ASN A 27 -5.27 -12.59 -4.53
C ASN A 27 -5.87 -13.93 -4.11
N GLN A 28 -5.06 -14.99 -4.11
CA GLN A 28 -5.51 -16.32 -3.68
C GLN A 28 -5.58 -16.46 -2.16
N ASN A 29 -4.78 -15.70 -1.42
CA ASN A 29 -4.61 -15.85 0.02
C ASN A 29 -4.82 -14.50 0.73
N ILE A 30 -5.98 -13.88 0.51
CA ILE A 30 -6.32 -12.59 1.11
C ILE A 30 -6.47 -12.73 2.61
N PHE A 31 -5.86 -11.82 3.36
CA PHE A 31 -6.02 -11.74 4.81
C PHE A 31 -7.37 -11.11 5.14
N ASP A 32 -8.10 -11.70 6.09
CA ASP A 32 -9.38 -11.13 6.55
C ASP A 32 -9.21 -9.75 7.19
N ASN A 33 -8.01 -9.45 7.68
CA ASN A 33 -7.69 -8.21 8.37
C ASN A 33 -6.98 -7.18 7.47
N ALA A 34 -7.08 -7.31 6.15
CA ALA A 34 -6.40 -6.42 5.21
C ALA A 34 -7.30 -5.29 4.73
N HIS A 35 -6.70 -4.10 4.61
CA HIS A 35 -7.31 -2.94 3.98
C HIS A 35 -6.42 -2.54 2.80
N PHE A 36 -6.98 -2.50 1.60
CA PHE A 36 -6.21 -2.28 0.38
C PHE A 36 -6.25 -0.81 -0.04
N ILE A 37 -5.09 -0.28 -0.41
CA ILE A 37 -4.95 1.04 -1.03
C ILE A 37 -4.29 0.80 -2.38
N ILE A 38 -5.03 1.02 -3.46
CA ILE A 38 -4.63 0.58 -4.80
C ILE A 38 -4.68 1.74 -5.78
N ASP A 39 -3.63 1.84 -6.62
CA ASP A 39 -3.65 2.72 -7.78
C ASP A 39 -4.81 2.31 -8.69
N GLU A 40 -5.72 3.25 -8.95
CA GLU A 40 -6.90 3.02 -9.77
C GLU A 40 -6.55 2.45 -11.16
N LYS A 41 -5.48 2.95 -11.77
CA LYS A 41 -5.03 2.46 -13.08
C LYS A 41 -4.54 1.02 -13.00
N VAL A 42 -3.82 0.68 -11.93
CA VAL A 42 -3.35 -0.69 -11.69
C VAL A 42 -4.54 -1.62 -11.48
N ALA A 43 -5.54 -1.19 -10.72
CA ALA A 43 -6.75 -1.97 -10.50
C ALA A 43 -7.45 -2.30 -11.83
N ASN A 44 -7.54 -1.32 -12.72
CA ASN A 44 -8.13 -1.52 -14.04
C ASN A 44 -7.31 -2.45 -14.93
N LEU A 45 -5.98 -2.30 -14.93
CA LEU A 45 -5.10 -3.11 -15.76
C LEU A 45 -5.05 -4.58 -15.31
N TYR A 46 -5.14 -4.84 -14.02
CA TYR A 46 -4.99 -6.18 -13.45
C TYR A 46 -6.29 -6.77 -12.92
N LYS A 47 -7.44 -6.19 -13.27
CA LYS A 47 -8.74 -6.61 -12.72
C LYS A 47 -9.03 -8.10 -12.91
N ASP A 48 -8.54 -8.71 -13.99
CA ASP A 48 -8.75 -10.13 -14.25
C ASP A 48 -7.82 -11.02 -13.43
N LYS A 49 -6.73 -10.45 -12.88
CA LYS A 49 -5.74 -11.19 -12.10
C LYS A 49 -5.95 -11.06 -10.60
N ILE A 50 -6.64 -10.00 -10.16
CA ILE A 50 -6.85 -9.73 -8.74
C ILE A 50 -8.34 -9.52 -8.39
N PRO A 51 -9.25 -10.37 -8.90
CA PRO A 51 -10.68 -10.18 -8.64
C PRO A 51 -11.06 -10.28 -7.17
N ASN A 52 -10.41 -11.15 -6.41
CA ASN A 52 -10.70 -11.32 -4.98
C ASN A 52 -10.26 -10.10 -4.17
N ILE A 53 -9.11 -9.52 -4.51
CA ILE A 53 -8.66 -8.28 -3.88
C ILE A 53 -9.68 -7.16 -4.13
N LEU A 54 -10.07 -6.98 -5.39
CA LEU A 54 -10.99 -5.90 -5.77
C LEU A 54 -12.39 -6.06 -5.19
N SER A 55 -12.80 -7.28 -4.86
CA SER A 55 -14.10 -7.55 -4.24
C SER A 55 -14.03 -7.59 -2.71
N SER A 56 -12.89 -7.35 -2.11
CA SER A 56 -12.76 -7.35 -0.66
C SER A 56 -13.56 -6.21 -0.03
N SER A 57 -13.83 -6.30 1.28
CA SER A 57 -14.68 -5.35 1.98
C SER A 57 -14.06 -3.95 2.16
N SER A 58 -12.74 -3.83 2.04
CA SER A 58 -12.05 -2.56 2.23
C SER A 58 -11.04 -2.34 1.11
N VAL A 59 -11.45 -1.61 0.09
CA VAL A 59 -10.59 -1.22 -1.04
C VAL A 59 -10.74 0.27 -1.27
N LEU A 60 -9.62 0.99 -1.17
CA LEU A 60 -9.54 2.41 -1.49
C LEU A 60 -8.77 2.56 -2.80
N LEU A 61 -9.46 3.00 -3.85
CA LEU A 61 -8.83 3.29 -5.14
C LEU A 61 -8.43 4.75 -5.19
N ILE A 62 -7.17 5.00 -5.53
CA ILE A 62 -6.65 6.36 -5.63
C ILE A 62 -5.99 6.53 -7.00
N GLU A 63 -6.36 7.57 -7.71
CA GLU A 63 -5.65 7.95 -8.93
C GLU A 63 -4.25 8.42 -8.55
N ALA A 64 -3.21 7.84 -9.17
CA ALA A 64 -1.83 8.07 -8.78
C ALA A 64 -1.29 9.40 -9.35
N LEU A 65 -1.85 10.51 -8.88
CA LEU A 65 -1.43 11.86 -9.22
C LEU A 65 -0.75 12.51 -8.01
N GLU A 66 0.25 13.35 -8.26
CA GLU A 66 0.93 14.09 -7.19
C GLU A 66 -0.05 14.92 -6.36
N THR A 67 -1.11 15.46 -6.99
CA THR A 67 -2.14 16.22 -6.28
C THR A 67 -2.90 15.39 -5.25
N ASN A 68 -2.97 14.08 -5.43
CA ASN A 68 -3.64 13.18 -4.49
C ASN A 68 -2.75 12.79 -3.30
N LYS A 69 -1.48 13.18 -3.33
CA LYS A 69 -0.52 13.01 -2.24
C LYS A 69 -0.46 14.26 -1.34
N SER A 70 -1.47 15.10 -1.39
CA SER A 70 -1.55 16.35 -0.66
C SER A 70 -2.27 16.18 0.68
N LEU A 71 -1.89 16.95 1.68
CA LEU A 71 -2.49 16.88 3.03
C LEU A 71 -3.99 17.15 3.02
N ASP A 72 -4.49 17.98 2.12
CA ASP A 72 -5.93 18.26 2.02
C ASP A 72 -6.74 17.05 1.53
N LYS A 73 -6.10 16.04 0.98
CA LYS A 73 -6.76 14.80 0.56
C LYS A 73 -6.81 13.74 1.67
N PHE A 74 -5.95 13.82 2.66
CA PHE A 74 -5.85 12.79 3.69
C PHE A 74 -7.11 12.62 4.54
N PRO A 75 -7.88 13.66 4.85
CA PRO A 75 -9.13 13.45 5.58
C PRO A 75 -10.07 12.45 4.92
N GLN A 76 -10.18 12.45 3.60
CA GLN A 76 -11.04 11.48 2.90
C GLN A 76 -10.48 10.05 2.95
N TYR A 77 -9.14 9.90 2.92
CA TYR A 77 -8.51 8.58 3.05
C TYR A 77 -8.69 8.03 4.46
N VAL A 78 -8.49 8.88 5.46
CA VAL A 78 -8.71 8.52 6.86
C VAL A 78 -10.18 8.15 7.09
N LYS A 79 -11.11 8.94 6.55
CA LYS A 79 -12.53 8.66 6.67
C LYS A 79 -12.89 7.30 6.08
N HIS A 80 -12.35 6.95 4.91
CA HIS A 80 -12.57 5.64 4.31
C HIS A 80 -12.14 4.51 5.25
N LEU A 81 -10.93 4.61 5.82
CA LEU A 81 -10.40 3.58 6.70
C LEU A 81 -11.17 3.50 8.02
N VAL A 82 -11.61 4.64 8.56
CA VAL A 82 -12.46 4.67 9.75
C VAL A 82 -13.82 4.02 9.46
N ASP A 83 -14.43 4.34 8.33
CA ASP A 83 -15.72 3.76 7.93
C ASP A 83 -15.60 2.24 7.71
N LYS A 84 -14.44 1.77 7.27
CA LYS A 84 -14.16 0.34 7.12
C LYS A 84 -13.65 -0.30 8.40
N LYS A 85 -13.67 0.44 9.51
CA LYS A 85 -13.36 -0.05 10.86
C LYS A 85 -11.93 -0.59 10.99
N LEU A 86 -10.97 0.17 10.44
CA LEU A 86 -9.56 -0.16 10.59
C LEU A 86 -9.20 -0.22 12.08
N ARG A 87 -8.51 -1.30 12.48
CA ARG A 87 -7.99 -1.49 13.82
C ARG A 87 -6.48 -1.64 13.79
N ARG A 88 -5.84 -1.38 14.91
CA ARG A 88 -4.38 -1.39 15.03
C ARG A 88 -3.76 -2.76 14.75
N ASP A 89 -4.48 -3.84 14.99
CA ASP A 89 -4.02 -5.21 14.72
C ASP A 89 -4.21 -5.64 13.28
N GLN A 90 -4.76 -4.77 12.45
CA GLN A 90 -4.98 -5.04 11.03
C GLN A 90 -3.81 -4.50 10.20
N VAL A 91 -3.87 -4.71 8.88
CA VAL A 91 -2.78 -4.36 7.98
C VAL A 91 -3.28 -3.55 6.80
N LEU A 92 -2.49 -2.54 6.40
CA LEU A 92 -2.71 -1.81 5.14
C LEU A 92 -1.85 -2.47 4.06
N ILE A 93 -2.44 -2.69 2.89
CA ILE A 93 -1.73 -3.26 1.74
C ILE A 93 -1.80 -2.26 0.59
N ALA A 94 -0.64 -1.74 0.20
CA ALA A 94 -0.51 -0.79 -0.88
C ALA A 94 -0.12 -1.52 -2.17
N ILE A 95 -0.86 -1.27 -3.25
CA ILE A 95 -0.56 -1.82 -4.57
C ILE A 95 -0.49 -0.66 -5.56
N GLY A 96 0.71 -0.38 -6.08
CA GLY A 96 0.90 0.74 -6.99
C GLY A 96 2.34 1.17 -7.10
N GLY A 97 2.56 2.43 -7.42
CA GLY A 97 3.87 3.05 -7.50
C GLY A 97 4.20 3.89 -6.28
N GLY A 98 5.17 4.81 -6.43
CA GLY A 98 5.68 5.63 -5.34
C GLY A 98 4.64 6.52 -4.69
N ILE A 99 3.66 7.03 -5.45
CA ILE A 99 2.60 7.87 -4.89
C ILE A 99 1.74 7.06 -3.91
N ILE A 100 1.34 5.86 -4.29
CA ILE A 100 0.55 4.98 -3.41
C ILE A 100 1.37 4.55 -2.20
N GLN A 101 2.66 4.28 -2.39
CA GLN A 101 3.58 3.97 -1.30
C GLN A 101 3.63 5.11 -0.28
N ASP A 102 3.83 6.34 -0.74
CA ASP A 102 3.95 7.51 0.14
C ASP A 102 2.66 7.75 0.92
N ILE A 103 1.51 7.66 0.26
CA ILE A 103 0.20 7.84 0.90
C ILE A 103 0.01 6.77 1.99
N THR A 104 0.26 5.52 1.67
CA THR A 104 0.06 4.41 2.60
C THR A 104 1.04 4.50 3.77
N CYS A 105 2.29 4.84 3.51
CA CYS A 105 3.29 5.02 4.56
C CYS A 105 2.86 6.09 5.56
N PHE A 106 2.38 7.23 5.07
CA PHE A 106 1.91 8.31 5.94
C PHE A 106 0.67 7.89 6.75
N LEU A 107 -0.31 7.23 6.12
CA LEU A 107 -1.49 6.73 6.82
C LEU A 107 -1.11 5.70 7.88
N SER A 108 -0.22 4.78 7.54
CA SER A 108 0.28 3.75 8.44
C SER A 108 0.93 4.37 9.68
N ALA A 109 1.75 5.39 9.48
CA ALA A 109 2.51 6.03 10.56
C ALA A 109 1.63 6.88 11.48
N THR A 110 0.56 7.48 10.95
CA THR A 110 -0.24 8.48 11.67
C THR A 110 -1.52 7.94 12.25
N MET A 111 -2.06 6.83 11.75
CA MET A 111 -3.31 6.27 12.26
C MET A 111 -3.06 5.31 13.41
N LEU A 112 -3.90 5.40 14.45
CA LEU A 112 -3.94 4.46 15.57
C LEU A 112 -2.57 4.21 16.22
N ARG A 113 -1.68 5.19 16.20
CA ARG A 113 -0.31 5.13 16.72
C ARG A 113 0.59 4.16 15.93
N GLY A 114 0.27 3.95 14.67
CA GLY A 114 1.01 3.08 13.78
C GLY A 114 0.28 1.80 13.45
N VAL A 115 0.12 1.53 12.16
CA VAL A 115 -0.52 0.33 11.64
C VAL A 115 0.48 -0.35 10.71
N LYS A 116 0.60 -1.66 10.81
CA LYS A 116 1.48 -2.43 9.92
C LYS A 116 1.03 -2.27 8.47
N TRP A 117 1.97 -2.23 7.54
CA TRP A 117 1.64 -2.13 6.13
C TRP A 117 2.63 -2.91 5.27
N TYR A 118 2.14 -3.35 4.10
CA TYR A 118 2.93 -4.01 3.08
C TYR A 118 2.79 -3.27 1.77
N PHE A 119 3.83 -3.29 0.95
CA PHE A 119 3.86 -2.62 -0.34
C PHE A 119 4.13 -3.61 -1.46
N TYR A 120 3.25 -3.58 -2.48
CA TYR A 120 3.38 -4.37 -3.71
C TYR A 120 3.66 -3.40 -4.85
N PRO A 121 4.94 -3.14 -5.19
CA PRO A 121 5.29 -2.15 -6.22
C PRO A 121 4.95 -2.64 -7.61
N THR A 122 4.36 -1.76 -8.43
CA THR A 122 3.93 -2.06 -9.80
C THR A 122 4.64 -1.23 -10.85
N THR A 123 5.48 -0.26 -10.48
CA THR A 123 6.28 0.52 -11.42
C THR A 123 7.75 0.12 -11.30
N LEU A 124 8.51 0.29 -12.38
CA LEU A 124 9.93 -0.02 -12.37
C LEU A 124 10.68 0.80 -11.31
N LEU A 125 10.37 2.10 -11.20
CA LEU A 125 11.02 2.97 -10.23
C LEU A 125 10.74 2.51 -8.79
N SER A 126 9.47 2.19 -8.48
CA SER A 126 9.12 1.74 -7.13
C SER A 126 9.71 0.37 -6.81
N GLN A 127 9.86 -0.50 -7.80
CA GLN A 127 10.51 -1.80 -7.60
C GLN A 127 12.01 -1.67 -7.38
N ALA A 128 12.67 -0.74 -8.08
CA ALA A 128 14.13 -0.61 -8.06
C ALA A 128 14.62 0.29 -6.92
N ASP A 129 13.84 1.29 -6.51
CA ASP A 129 14.31 2.35 -5.62
C ASP A 129 13.36 2.63 -4.45
N SER A 130 12.14 3.06 -4.75
CA SER A 130 11.20 3.52 -3.72
C SER A 130 10.86 2.46 -2.69
N CYS A 131 10.72 1.20 -3.08
CA CYS A 131 10.35 0.13 -2.16
C CYS A 131 11.46 -0.21 -1.16
N ILE A 132 12.69 0.17 -1.45
CA ILE A 132 13.85 -0.06 -0.58
C ILE A 132 14.12 1.17 0.29
N GLY A 133 13.62 2.34 -0.12
CA GLY A 133 13.79 3.57 0.65
C GLY A 133 12.94 3.59 1.91
N SER A 134 13.40 4.31 2.92
CA SER A 134 12.72 4.39 4.23
C SER A 134 11.97 5.70 4.44
N LYS A 135 11.85 6.54 3.42
CA LYS A 135 11.23 7.86 3.52
C LYS A 135 9.94 7.93 2.74
N SER A 136 9.02 8.76 3.21
CA SER A 136 7.83 9.13 2.45
C SER A 136 7.84 10.63 2.15
N SER A 137 7.10 11.04 1.13
CA SER A 137 7.00 12.43 0.72
C SER A 137 5.53 12.79 0.51
N ILE A 138 5.04 13.77 1.29
CA ILE A 138 3.65 14.22 1.24
C ILE A 138 3.64 15.70 0.90
N ASN A 139 2.80 16.11 -0.03
CA ASN A 139 2.66 17.49 -0.47
C ASN A 139 1.76 18.27 0.49
N SER A 140 2.13 19.51 0.79
CA SER A 140 1.43 20.32 1.78
C SER A 140 0.45 21.32 1.20
N GLY A 141 0.22 21.29 -0.07
CA GLY A 141 -0.73 22.27 -0.60
C GLY A 141 -1.25 21.98 -1.95
#